data_524328f0b51a9207ef4caf2f9d28d3e7
#
_entry.id   524328f0b51a9207ef4caf2f9d28d3e7
#
_cell.length_a   1.000
_cell.length_b   1.000
_cell.length_c   1.000
_cell.angle_alpha   90.00
_cell.angle_beta   90.00
_cell.angle_gamma   90.00
#
_symmetry.space_group_name_H-M   'P 1'
#
loop_
_entity.id
_entity.type
_entity.pdbx_description
1 polymer ?
#
loop_
_entity_poly.entity_id
_entity_poly.type
_entity_poly.pdbx_seq_one_letter_code
_entity_poly.pdbx_strand_id
1 'polypeptide(L)'
;MKTFFSLVVAVSLTASLAAQTARKPSAKPKTAAVTADDIKALRDALAAQSSALAAQQQQIQELKQELERSDQVWAQAQQQLQQAQTPATDAQSKVVAVQTVADEDKASVAKLSSDIADVKMNLTKSTTSEQAEQKRVSALEGLVGRFRFGGDIRVRDDSIFQNCPTCLDRNRARLRVRFGLEGKLSEDFVGGFYLATGSLGDSNSSNETLTNFFNRKTIGLDRGYITYQPVALRWLQLTGGKFAYTWQRTSVTFDPDINPEGFNEKFSFDLSTPVLKNFTAQGIQLLYNENNNSKFLTGHDSFAVGGQVSGKLDFGFMTSTPSFTILNWRNVDAILNASAFAVQATTTGSGTTNNGNVPGEGPGCASGLNLPAFPPCVYGPQGFTNATVTDTAGKIHFLSQFLYADFILNNQIHTGISRFPLNLALEYENNLNAASHPLDAKGNPTNLGKQSHGYMADISLGQLKNRNDVQFGYAFEREEQDAIISSFAESEQRAPTNILQHRIYGQWKLRPNTAANFTMWVGRTLNSNLEHAIVAPGTVPGLIEPWLKRLQFDLIYSF
;
A
#
# COMPACT_ATOMS: atom_id res chain seq x y z
N MET A 1 -57.18 1.67 20.35
CA MET A 1 -56.13 1.29 19.38
C MET A 1 -55.13 2.41 19.05
N LYS A 2 -55.47 3.68 19.16
CA LYS A 2 -54.57 4.81 18.86
C LYS A 2 -53.41 5.05 19.89
N THR A 3 -53.54 4.62 21.13
CA THR A 3 -52.58 4.81 22.20
C THR A 3 -51.46 3.75 22.23
N PHE A 4 -51.67 2.60 21.62
CA PHE A 4 -50.65 1.52 21.61
C PHE A 4 -49.56 1.73 20.53
N PHE A 5 -49.91 2.35 19.40
CA PHE A 5 -48.95 2.60 18.30
C PHE A 5 -47.98 3.76 18.61
N SER A 6 -48.45 4.77 19.37
CA SER A 6 -47.57 5.87 19.80
C SER A 6 -46.55 5.45 20.85
N LEU A 7 -46.86 4.42 21.64
CA LEU A 7 -45.93 3.95 22.68
C LEU A 7 -44.77 3.11 22.10
N VAL A 8 -45.01 2.35 21.04
CA VAL A 8 -43.98 1.52 20.39
C VAL A 8 -42.97 2.39 19.63
N VAL A 9 -43.44 3.47 18.98
CA VAL A 9 -42.52 4.41 18.28
C VAL A 9 -41.71 5.25 19.27
N ALA A 10 -42.32 5.64 20.42
CA ALA A 10 -41.60 6.39 21.45
C ALA A 10 -40.52 5.56 22.17
N VAL A 11 -40.77 4.24 22.37
CA VAL A 11 -39.78 3.34 23.01
C VAL A 11 -38.59 3.05 22.08
N SER A 12 -38.83 2.95 20.77
CA SER A 12 -37.71 2.75 19.82
C SER A 12 -36.84 4.00 19.63
N LEU A 13 -37.39 5.23 19.73
CA LEU A 13 -36.60 6.46 19.70
C LEU A 13 -35.85 6.70 21.01
N THR A 14 -36.42 6.34 22.16
CA THR A 14 -35.72 6.52 23.45
C THR A 14 -34.60 5.51 23.65
N ALA A 15 -34.67 4.29 23.10
CA ALA A 15 -33.59 3.32 23.15
C ALA A 15 -32.37 3.75 22.33
N SER A 16 -32.56 4.41 21.19
CA SER A 16 -31.43 4.96 20.42
C SER A 16 -30.80 6.21 21.03
N LEU A 17 -31.55 7.03 21.79
CA LEU A 17 -31.00 8.17 22.50
C LEU A 17 -30.27 7.75 23.80
N ALA A 18 -30.73 6.69 24.48
CA ALA A 18 -30.06 6.19 25.69
C ALA A 18 -28.71 5.52 25.40
N ALA A 19 -28.51 4.98 24.17
CA ALA A 19 -27.22 4.44 23.74
C ALA A 19 -26.15 5.52 23.47
N GLN A 20 -26.57 6.79 23.24
CA GLN A 20 -25.64 7.89 23.01
C GLN A 20 -25.16 8.60 24.30
N THR A 21 -25.89 8.46 25.41
CA THR A 21 -25.57 9.18 26.66
C THR A 21 -24.70 8.42 27.63
N ALA A 22 -24.34 7.15 27.36
CA ALA A 22 -23.56 6.31 28.26
C ALA A 22 -22.05 6.24 27.92
N ARG A 23 -21.49 7.19 27.17
CA ARG A 23 -20.03 7.27 26.95
C ARG A 23 -19.40 8.35 27.79
N LYS A 24 -18.76 7.92 28.84
CA LYS A 24 -17.78 8.68 29.61
C LYS A 24 -16.66 9.16 28.64
N PRO A 25 -16.21 10.42 28.69
CA PRO A 25 -15.18 10.89 27.79
C PRO A 25 -13.84 10.32 28.21
N SER A 26 -13.34 9.37 27.48
CA SER A 26 -11.95 8.96 27.56
C SER A 26 -11.50 8.52 26.18
N ALA A 27 -10.45 9.17 25.74
CA ALA A 27 -9.65 8.89 24.55
C ALA A 27 -10.22 9.36 23.19
N LYS A 28 -9.38 10.12 22.51
CA LYS A 28 -9.52 10.62 21.14
C LYS A 28 -10.02 9.55 20.19
N PRO A 29 -10.87 9.90 19.24
CA PRO A 29 -11.38 8.91 18.31
C PRO A 29 -10.23 8.35 17.46
N LYS A 30 -9.97 7.07 17.61
CA LYS A 30 -9.29 6.32 16.56
C LYS A 30 -10.27 6.35 15.38
N THR A 31 -9.90 6.96 14.31
CA THR A 31 -10.57 6.84 13.02
C THR A 31 -10.56 5.35 12.68
N ALA A 32 -11.68 4.70 12.90
CA ALA A 32 -11.85 3.34 12.43
C ALA A 32 -11.91 3.40 10.90
N ALA A 33 -11.00 2.71 10.26
CA ALA A 33 -11.09 2.47 8.83
C ALA A 33 -12.42 1.75 8.57
N VAL A 34 -13.20 2.26 7.64
CA VAL A 34 -14.42 1.58 7.18
C VAL A 34 -13.97 0.29 6.52
N THR A 35 -14.24 -0.83 7.15
CA THR A 35 -13.88 -2.15 6.63
C THR A 35 -14.93 -2.64 5.64
N ALA A 36 -14.56 -3.61 4.82
CA ALA A 36 -15.50 -4.29 3.93
C ALA A 36 -16.70 -4.90 4.69
N ASP A 37 -16.48 -5.24 5.97
CA ASP A 37 -17.52 -5.77 6.85
C ASP A 37 -18.52 -4.69 7.29
N ASP A 38 -18.07 -3.44 7.47
CA ASP A 38 -18.97 -2.32 7.76
C ASP A 38 -19.88 -2.01 6.56
N ILE A 39 -19.34 -2.12 5.34
CA ILE A 39 -20.13 -1.97 4.10
C ILE A 39 -21.10 -3.12 3.93
N LYS A 40 -20.72 -4.31 4.34
CA LYS A 40 -21.60 -5.49 4.32
C LYS A 40 -22.72 -5.34 5.34
N ALA A 41 -22.42 -4.89 6.56
CA ALA A 41 -23.42 -4.63 7.58
C ALA A 41 -24.43 -3.54 7.15
N LEU A 42 -23.98 -2.52 6.44
CA LEU A 42 -24.85 -1.49 5.87
C LEU A 42 -25.75 -2.04 4.75
N ARG A 43 -25.21 -2.94 3.91
CA ARG A 43 -25.98 -3.63 2.88
C ARG A 43 -27.07 -4.54 3.46
N ASP A 44 -26.73 -5.28 4.50
CA ASP A 44 -27.65 -6.19 5.17
C ASP A 44 -28.77 -5.41 5.88
N ALA A 45 -28.44 -4.25 6.48
CA ALA A 45 -29.42 -3.35 7.05
C ALA A 45 -30.36 -2.75 5.98
N LEU A 46 -29.83 -2.36 4.81
CA LEU A 46 -30.62 -1.85 3.69
C LEU A 46 -31.54 -2.93 3.10
N ALA A 47 -31.05 -4.17 3.02
CA ALA A 47 -31.86 -5.31 2.57
C ALA A 47 -33.01 -5.62 3.55
N ALA A 48 -32.75 -5.53 4.87
CA ALA A 48 -33.79 -5.68 5.88
C ALA A 48 -34.85 -4.57 5.80
N GLN A 49 -34.45 -3.33 5.53
CA GLN A 49 -35.35 -2.19 5.36
C GLN A 49 -36.20 -2.31 4.08
N SER A 50 -35.59 -2.82 2.99
CA SER A 50 -36.33 -3.06 1.74
C SER A 50 -37.38 -4.18 1.89
N SER A 51 -37.09 -5.22 2.68
CA SER A 51 -38.06 -6.29 2.97
C SER A 51 -39.19 -5.82 3.87
N ALA A 52 -38.93 -4.93 4.83
CA ALA A 52 -39.97 -4.31 5.66
C ALA A 52 -40.87 -3.40 4.85
N LEU A 53 -40.34 -2.67 3.86
CA LEU A 53 -41.12 -1.84 2.95
C LEU A 53 -42.04 -2.68 2.05
N ALA A 54 -41.54 -3.82 1.56
CA ALA A 54 -42.33 -4.75 0.77
C ALA A 54 -43.51 -5.34 1.59
N ALA A 55 -43.27 -5.65 2.86
CA ALA A 55 -44.32 -6.10 3.76
C ALA A 55 -45.39 -5.02 4.02
N GLN A 56 -45.00 -3.76 4.17
CA GLN A 56 -45.92 -2.64 4.28
C GLN A 56 -46.73 -2.41 3.00
N GLN A 57 -46.13 -2.56 1.83
CA GLN A 57 -46.84 -2.48 0.56
C GLN A 57 -47.89 -3.59 0.42
N GLN A 58 -47.59 -4.78 0.90
CA GLN A 58 -48.54 -5.89 0.90
C GLN A 58 -49.72 -5.61 1.84
N GLN A 59 -49.49 -5.09 3.03
CA GLN A 59 -50.55 -4.66 3.94
C GLN A 59 -51.45 -3.57 3.35
N ILE A 60 -50.87 -2.62 2.61
CA ILE A 60 -51.65 -1.58 1.92
C ILE A 60 -52.54 -2.18 0.81
N GLN A 61 -52.06 -3.21 0.12
CA GLN A 61 -52.87 -3.91 -0.88
C GLN A 61 -54.02 -4.70 -0.26
N GLU A 62 -53.77 -5.36 0.88
CA GLU A 62 -54.82 -6.06 1.63
C GLU A 62 -55.90 -5.10 2.14
N LEU A 63 -55.51 -3.97 2.73
CA LEU A 63 -56.44 -2.91 3.17
C LEU A 63 -57.23 -2.31 2.01
N LYS A 64 -56.64 -2.20 0.83
CA LYS A 64 -57.33 -1.72 -0.37
C LYS A 64 -58.38 -2.70 -0.86
N GLN A 65 -58.10 -4.01 -0.82
CA GLN A 65 -59.07 -5.05 -1.15
C GLN A 65 -60.20 -5.13 -0.12
N GLU A 66 -59.92 -4.87 1.14
CA GLU A 66 -60.92 -4.85 2.19
C GLU A 66 -61.86 -3.62 2.07
N LEU A 67 -61.31 -2.48 1.65
CA LEU A 67 -62.08 -1.28 1.33
C LEU A 67 -63.01 -1.52 0.12
N GLU A 68 -62.51 -2.15 -0.96
CA GLU A 68 -63.32 -2.48 -2.14
C GLU A 68 -64.45 -3.46 -1.81
N ARG A 69 -64.22 -4.42 -0.89
CA ARG A 69 -65.29 -5.29 -0.39
C ARG A 69 -66.34 -4.54 0.43
N SER A 70 -65.89 -3.60 1.27
CA SER A 70 -66.82 -2.75 2.04
C SER A 70 -67.67 -1.89 1.13
N ASP A 71 -67.13 -1.33 0.06
CA ASP A 71 -67.85 -0.55 -0.93
C ASP A 71 -68.92 -1.41 -1.69
N GLN A 72 -68.57 -2.67 -2.00
CA GLN A 72 -69.50 -3.61 -2.62
C GLN A 72 -70.69 -3.98 -1.67
N VAL A 73 -70.41 -4.18 -0.38
CA VAL A 73 -71.46 -4.44 0.63
C VAL A 73 -72.33 -3.22 0.79
N TRP A 74 -71.76 -2.01 0.72
CA TRP A 74 -72.56 -0.76 0.77
C TRP A 74 -73.47 -0.58 -0.46
N ALA A 75 -72.95 -0.89 -1.65
CA ALA A 75 -73.78 -0.85 -2.88
C ALA A 75 -74.92 -1.85 -2.85
N GLN A 76 -74.70 -3.06 -2.30
CA GLN A 76 -75.78 -4.04 -2.09
C GLN A 76 -76.80 -3.60 -1.04
N ALA A 77 -76.34 -2.97 0.05
CA ALA A 77 -77.23 -2.43 1.08
C ALA A 77 -78.13 -1.29 0.53
N GLN A 78 -77.60 -0.43 -0.35
CA GLN A 78 -78.38 0.61 -1.04
C GLN A 78 -79.41 0.03 -2.01
N GLN A 79 -79.15 -1.08 -2.70
CA GLN A 79 -80.11 -1.76 -3.57
C GLN A 79 -81.22 -2.39 -2.75
N GLN A 80 -80.94 -2.96 -1.59
CA GLN A 80 -81.99 -3.51 -0.70
C GLN A 80 -82.89 -2.43 -0.08
N LEU A 81 -82.36 -1.22 0.17
CA LEU A 81 -83.13 -0.08 0.66
C LEU A 81 -84.10 0.47 -0.39
N GLN A 82 -83.73 0.40 -1.69
CA GLN A 82 -84.70 0.79 -2.78
C GLN A 82 -85.85 -0.20 -3.01
N GLN A 83 -85.65 -1.46 -2.61
CA GLN A 83 -86.73 -2.47 -2.75
C GLN A 83 -87.72 -2.51 -1.58
N ALA A 84 -87.45 -1.78 -0.49
CA ALA A 84 -88.25 -1.78 0.71
C ALA A 84 -89.25 -0.57 0.84
N GLN A 85 -89.53 0.13 -0.25
CA GLN A 85 -90.52 1.25 -0.27
C GLN A 85 -91.95 0.78 -0.44
N THR A 86 -92.55 0.19 0.61
CA THR A 86 -93.98 0.23 0.91
C THR A 86 -94.24 -0.55 2.22
N PRO A 87 -94.95 -0.12 3.22
CA PRO A 87 -95.81 1.05 3.36
C PRO A 87 -95.42 2.04 4.49
N ALA A 88 -95.80 3.27 4.26
CA ALA A 88 -95.55 4.41 5.09
C ALA A 88 -96.50 4.59 6.24
N THR A 89 -96.10 4.30 7.45
CA THR A 89 -96.56 5.02 8.67
C THR A 89 -95.78 4.66 9.93
N ASP A 90 -94.98 3.59 9.92
CA ASP A 90 -94.15 3.21 11.06
C ASP A 90 -92.61 3.53 10.83
N ALA A 91 -92.32 4.11 9.66
CA ALA A 91 -90.99 4.35 9.19
C ALA A 91 -90.39 5.72 9.65
N GLN A 92 -91.23 6.67 10.08
CA GLN A 92 -90.78 8.04 10.34
C GLN A 92 -89.89 8.15 11.58
N SER A 93 -90.11 7.32 12.62
CA SER A 93 -89.28 7.28 13.81
C SER A 93 -87.94 6.48 13.59
N LYS A 94 -88.02 5.48 12.69
CA LYS A 94 -86.81 4.72 12.31
C LYS A 94 -85.96 5.47 11.30
N VAL A 95 -86.55 6.31 10.46
CA VAL A 95 -85.83 7.14 9.49
C VAL A 95 -84.90 8.16 10.18
N VAL A 96 -85.36 8.76 11.30
CA VAL A 96 -84.55 9.71 12.04
C VAL A 96 -83.34 9.00 12.72
N ALA A 97 -83.51 7.77 13.24
CA ALA A 97 -82.43 7.00 13.84
C ALA A 97 -81.47 6.48 12.78
N VAL A 98 -81.96 6.10 11.59
CA VAL A 98 -81.14 5.69 10.46
C VAL A 98 -80.41 6.90 9.86
N GLN A 99 -81.02 8.08 9.85
CA GLN A 99 -80.42 9.32 9.37
C GLN A 99 -79.26 9.75 10.26
N THR A 100 -79.37 9.63 11.61
CA THR A 100 -78.26 9.92 12.54
C THR A 100 -77.16 8.93 12.39
N VAL A 101 -77.42 7.64 12.24
CA VAL A 101 -76.39 6.62 11.98
C VAL A 101 -75.73 6.85 10.61
N ALA A 102 -76.49 7.19 9.57
CA ALA A 102 -75.96 7.49 8.24
C ALA A 102 -75.07 8.77 8.22
N ASP A 103 -75.45 9.77 9.02
CA ASP A 103 -74.62 10.99 9.14
C ASP A 103 -73.37 10.74 9.99
N GLU A 104 -73.40 9.88 11.01
CA GLU A 104 -72.27 9.42 11.77
C GLU A 104 -71.34 8.55 10.90
N ASP A 105 -71.90 7.64 10.11
CA ASP A 105 -71.11 6.82 9.16
C ASP A 105 -70.52 7.68 8.05
N LYS A 106 -71.23 8.67 7.54
CA LYS A 106 -70.76 9.62 6.55
C LYS A 106 -69.58 10.47 7.11
N ALA A 107 -69.71 10.90 8.36
CA ALA A 107 -68.64 11.61 9.05
C ALA A 107 -67.40 10.70 9.29
N SER A 108 -67.69 9.41 9.62
CA SER A 108 -66.63 8.42 9.80
C SER A 108 -65.88 8.08 8.47
N VAL A 109 -66.62 7.95 7.37
CA VAL A 109 -66.13 7.74 6.02
C VAL A 109 -65.34 8.97 5.56
N ALA A 110 -65.81 10.19 5.81
CA ALA A 110 -65.07 11.40 5.50
C ALA A 110 -63.75 11.52 6.27
N LYS A 111 -63.79 11.14 7.56
CA LYS A 111 -62.60 11.08 8.40
C LYS A 111 -61.61 10.02 7.93
N LEU A 112 -62.11 8.82 7.58
CA LEU A 112 -61.28 7.74 7.05
C LEU A 112 -60.65 8.13 5.71
N SER A 113 -61.39 8.82 4.85
CA SER A 113 -60.89 9.38 3.58
C SER A 113 -59.77 10.41 3.81
N SER A 114 -59.90 11.27 4.83
CA SER A 114 -58.86 12.21 5.23
C SER A 114 -57.64 11.49 5.77
N ASP A 115 -57.85 10.49 6.66
CA ASP A 115 -56.75 9.69 7.22
C ASP A 115 -56.00 8.91 6.11
N ILE A 116 -56.69 8.39 5.11
CA ILE A 116 -56.10 7.74 3.93
C ILE A 116 -55.32 8.74 3.08
N ALA A 117 -55.82 9.95 2.89
CA ALA A 117 -55.10 10.99 2.15
C ALA A 117 -53.79 11.40 2.88
N ASP A 118 -53.84 11.51 4.20
CA ASP A 118 -52.68 11.81 5.03
C ASP A 118 -51.66 10.66 5.02
N VAL A 119 -52.10 9.41 5.11
CA VAL A 119 -51.23 8.23 4.97
C VAL A 119 -50.60 8.18 3.60
N LYS A 120 -51.35 8.45 2.53
CA LYS A 120 -50.84 8.50 1.16
C LYS A 120 -49.81 9.62 0.97
N MET A 121 -50.08 10.78 1.57
CA MET A 121 -49.13 11.90 1.52
C MET A 121 -47.85 11.57 2.30
N ASN A 122 -47.97 10.97 3.48
CA ASN A 122 -46.83 10.54 4.28
C ASN A 122 -46.04 9.42 3.60
N LEU A 123 -46.70 8.47 2.97
CA LEU A 123 -46.06 7.42 2.19
C LEU A 123 -45.32 7.99 0.99
N THR A 124 -45.90 8.97 0.28
CA THR A 124 -45.25 9.65 -0.84
C THR A 124 -44.00 10.44 -0.37
N LYS A 125 -44.08 11.08 0.80
CA LYS A 125 -42.93 11.76 1.41
C LYS A 125 -41.85 10.76 1.83
N SER A 126 -42.24 9.63 2.42
CA SER A 126 -41.32 8.57 2.81
C SER A 126 -40.61 7.98 1.60
N THR A 127 -41.34 7.62 0.55
CA THR A 127 -40.77 7.07 -0.69
C THR A 127 -39.85 8.07 -1.42
N THR A 128 -40.19 9.35 -1.43
CA THR A 128 -39.30 10.39 -1.99
C THR A 128 -38.04 10.59 -1.14
N SER A 129 -38.15 10.53 0.18
CA SER A 129 -37.00 10.59 1.08
C SER A 129 -36.11 9.37 0.91
N GLU A 130 -36.65 8.16 0.86
CA GLU A 130 -35.92 6.92 0.63
C GLU A 130 -35.22 6.90 -0.73
N GLN A 131 -35.86 7.37 -1.79
CA GLN A 131 -35.26 7.51 -3.10
C GLN A 131 -34.11 8.53 -3.09
N ALA A 132 -34.24 9.61 -2.34
CA ALA A 132 -33.15 10.59 -2.17
C ALA A 132 -31.98 10.02 -1.39
N GLU A 133 -32.25 9.26 -0.32
CA GLU A 133 -31.23 8.57 0.45
C GLU A 133 -30.55 7.48 -0.36
N GLN A 134 -31.29 6.69 -1.13
CA GLN A 134 -30.75 5.66 -2.00
C GLN A 134 -29.85 6.25 -3.10
N LYS A 135 -30.24 7.41 -3.67
CA LYS A 135 -29.37 8.16 -4.58
C LYS A 135 -28.10 8.66 -3.91
N ARG A 136 -28.19 9.12 -2.66
CA ARG A 136 -27.02 9.55 -1.88
C ARG A 136 -26.10 8.37 -1.54
N VAL A 137 -26.68 7.23 -1.14
CA VAL A 137 -25.94 5.99 -0.87
C VAL A 137 -25.25 5.50 -2.15
N SER A 138 -25.97 5.43 -3.27
CA SER A 138 -25.39 5.02 -4.55
C SER A 138 -24.32 5.98 -5.05
N ALA A 139 -24.45 7.28 -4.82
CA ALA A 139 -23.42 8.26 -5.11
C ALA A 139 -22.18 8.07 -4.22
N LEU A 140 -22.41 7.79 -2.92
CA LEU A 140 -21.34 7.50 -1.97
C LEU A 140 -20.64 6.18 -2.30
N GLU A 141 -21.38 5.12 -2.61
CA GLU A 141 -20.85 3.84 -3.08
C GLU A 141 -20.04 4.01 -4.38
N GLY A 142 -20.53 4.83 -5.31
CA GLY A 142 -19.83 5.17 -6.55
C GLY A 142 -18.55 5.97 -6.30
N LEU A 143 -18.50 6.80 -5.27
CA LEU A 143 -17.33 7.55 -4.84
C LEU A 143 -16.32 6.63 -4.11
N VAL A 144 -16.79 5.88 -3.12
CA VAL A 144 -15.96 4.96 -2.32
C VAL A 144 -15.47 3.80 -3.19
N GLY A 145 -16.29 3.29 -4.11
CA GLY A 145 -15.92 2.21 -5.03
C GLY A 145 -14.85 2.58 -6.05
N ARG A 146 -14.56 3.87 -6.24
CA ARG A 146 -13.44 4.34 -7.08
C ARG A 146 -12.09 4.25 -6.38
N PHE A 147 -12.09 4.25 -5.05
CA PHE A 147 -10.88 4.27 -4.24
C PHE A 147 -10.72 2.96 -3.49
N ARG A 148 -9.50 2.48 -3.46
CA ARG A 148 -9.09 1.31 -2.68
C ARG A 148 -8.20 1.79 -1.55
N PHE A 149 -8.56 1.43 -0.35
CA PHE A 149 -7.69 1.52 0.80
C PHE A 149 -6.82 0.27 0.83
N GLY A 150 -5.55 0.45 1.05
CA GLY A 150 -4.62 -0.66 1.10
C GLY A 150 -3.43 -0.35 1.96
N GLY A 151 -2.79 -1.39 2.44
CA GLY A 151 -1.59 -1.25 3.25
C GLY A 151 -1.17 -2.56 3.89
N ASP A 152 -0.19 -2.46 4.76
CA ASP A 152 0.26 -3.58 5.56
C ASP A 152 0.74 -3.15 6.95
N ILE A 153 0.65 -4.08 7.88
CA ILE A 153 1.32 -4.02 9.18
C ILE A 153 2.25 -5.22 9.24
N ARG A 154 3.53 -4.99 9.47
CA ARG A 154 4.56 -6.01 9.65
C ARG A 154 5.19 -5.87 11.03
N VAL A 155 5.20 -6.96 11.77
CA VAL A 155 6.03 -7.12 12.97
C VAL A 155 7.17 -8.06 12.61
N ARG A 156 8.40 -7.67 12.93
CA ARG A 156 9.62 -8.39 12.60
C ARG A 156 10.45 -8.61 13.86
N ASP A 157 10.92 -9.82 14.06
CA ASP A 157 12.10 -10.11 14.84
C ASP A 157 13.33 -10.12 13.92
N ASP A 158 14.38 -9.40 14.27
CA ASP A 158 15.57 -9.19 13.45
C ASP A 158 16.82 -9.40 14.30
N SER A 159 17.46 -10.55 14.12
CA SER A 159 18.62 -11.00 14.88
C SER A 159 19.88 -11.04 14.01
N ILE A 160 20.93 -10.33 14.41
CA ILE A 160 22.21 -10.19 13.71
C ILE A 160 23.30 -10.85 14.54
N PHE A 161 23.98 -11.81 13.94
CA PHE A 161 25.08 -12.57 14.55
C PHE A 161 26.39 -12.19 13.87
N GLN A 162 27.24 -11.54 14.62
CA GLN A 162 28.52 -11.03 14.16
C GLN A 162 29.64 -11.92 14.67
N ASN A 163 30.04 -12.88 13.91
CA ASN A 163 31.00 -13.90 14.29
C ASN A 163 32.45 -13.33 14.44
N CYS A 164 32.61 -12.38 15.35
CA CYS A 164 33.91 -11.79 15.68
C CYS A 164 34.05 -11.65 17.21
N PRO A 165 35.28 -11.73 17.76
CA PRO A 165 35.53 -11.76 19.22
C PRO A 165 35.07 -10.51 19.98
N THR A 166 35.01 -9.36 19.30
CA THR A 166 34.68 -8.05 19.91
C THR A 166 33.30 -7.52 19.47
N CYS A 167 32.60 -8.24 18.60
CA CYS A 167 31.28 -7.84 18.15
C CYS A 167 30.21 -8.30 19.13
N LEU A 168 29.18 -7.50 19.24
CA LEU A 168 27.96 -7.85 19.97
C LEU A 168 26.90 -8.32 18.96
N ASP A 169 26.30 -9.45 19.26
CA ASP A 169 25.07 -9.85 18.58
C ASP A 169 23.98 -8.83 18.87
N ARG A 170 23.13 -8.62 17.89
CA ARG A 170 22.02 -7.67 18.00
C ARG A 170 20.71 -8.38 17.74
N ASN A 171 19.79 -8.23 18.66
CA ASN A 171 18.41 -8.66 18.49
C ASN A 171 17.47 -7.47 18.69
N ARG A 172 16.52 -7.28 17.78
CA ARG A 172 15.58 -6.17 17.82
C ARG A 172 14.23 -6.55 17.24
N ALA A 173 13.16 -6.03 17.85
CA ALA A 173 11.84 -6.08 17.27
C ALA A 173 11.61 -4.82 16.42
N ARG A 174 11.05 -4.98 15.23
CA ARG A 174 10.74 -3.89 14.30
C ARG A 174 9.28 -3.89 13.91
N LEU A 175 8.76 -2.72 13.64
CA LEU A 175 7.38 -2.48 13.18
C LEU A 175 7.42 -1.74 11.85
N ARG A 176 6.57 -2.14 10.92
CA ARG A 176 6.24 -1.37 9.73
C ARG A 176 4.74 -1.21 9.62
N VAL A 177 4.29 -0.02 9.37
CA VAL A 177 2.90 0.29 9.01
C VAL A 177 2.91 1.10 7.73
N ARG A 178 2.21 0.60 6.71
CA ARG A 178 1.96 1.33 5.46
C ARG A 178 0.47 1.41 5.26
N PHE A 179 0.00 2.57 4.85
CA PHE A 179 -1.41 2.83 4.58
C PHE A 179 -1.56 3.81 3.44
N GLY A 180 -2.47 3.53 2.53
CA GLY A 180 -2.69 4.42 1.40
C GLY A 180 -4.08 4.30 0.80
N LEU A 181 -4.30 5.21 -0.12
CA LEU A 181 -5.50 5.33 -0.93
C LEU A 181 -5.08 5.44 -2.39
N GLU A 182 -5.65 4.59 -3.23
CA GLU A 182 -5.45 4.62 -4.67
C GLU A 182 -6.79 4.49 -5.38
N GLY A 183 -6.99 5.20 -6.48
CA GLY A 183 -8.25 5.11 -7.21
C GLY A 183 -8.29 5.87 -8.52
N LYS A 184 -9.42 5.70 -9.22
CA LYS A 184 -9.72 6.43 -10.44
C LYS A 184 -10.17 7.85 -10.11
N LEU A 185 -9.34 8.84 -10.46
CA LEU A 185 -9.67 10.25 -10.35
C LEU A 185 -10.67 10.66 -11.46
N SER A 186 -10.48 10.09 -12.67
CA SER A 186 -11.39 10.20 -13.80
C SER A 186 -11.31 8.94 -14.67
N GLU A 187 -11.91 8.95 -15.86
CA GLU A 187 -11.83 7.82 -16.80
C GLU A 187 -10.39 7.53 -17.24
N ASP A 188 -9.59 8.59 -17.42
CA ASP A 188 -8.22 8.51 -17.93
C ASP A 188 -7.15 8.70 -16.85
N PHE A 189 -7.53 9.04 -15.61
CA PHE A 189 -6.58 9.31 -14.55
C PHE A 189 -6.76 8.39 -13.35
N VAL A 190 -5.65 7.81 -12.92
CA VAL A 190 -5.50 7.09 -11.66
C VAL A 190 -4.53 7.87 -10.78
N GLY A 191 -4.73 7.87 -9.50
CA GLY A 191 -3.80 8.50 -8.57
C GLY A 191 -3.94 7.93 -7.18
N GLY A 192 -2.96 8.22 -6.35
CA GLY A 192 -2.96 7.73 -4.98
C GLY A 192 -1.89 8.40 -4.12
N PHE A 193 -2.04 8.18 -2.84
CA PHE A 193 -1.00 8.52 -1.86
C PHE A 193 -0.87 7.39 -0.83
N TYR A 194 0.34 7.22 -0.31
CA TYR A 194 0.66 6.25 0.72
C TYR A 194 1.50 6.89 1.81
N LEU A 195 1.22 6.52 3.03
CA LEU A 195 1.99 6.86 4.21
C LEU A 195 2.71 5.61 4.71
N ALA A 196 3.93 5.76 5.17
CA ALA A 196 4.71 4.68 5.77
C ALA A 196 5.39 5.14 7.06
N THR A 197 5.60 4.21 7.97
CA THR A 197 6.52 4.39 9.09
C THR A 197 7.96 4.45 8.57
N GLY A 198 8.87 4.99 9.36
CA GLY A 198 10.30 5.08 9.05
C GLY A 198 10.84 6.48 9.30
N SER A 199 12.15 6.62 9.33
CA SER A 199 12.80 7.93 9.40
C SER A 199 12.56 8.70 8.10
N LEU A 200 12.19 9.98 8.19
CA LEU A 200 11.97 10.83 7.02
C LEU A 200 13.24 11.02 6.15
N GLY A 201 14.41 10.83 6.74
CA GLY A 201 15.68 10.90 6.01
C GLY A 201 16.18 9.55 5.46
N ASP A 202 15.45 8.46 5.71
CA ASP A 202 15.81 7.12 5.26
C ASP A 202 14.86 6.69 4.13
N SER A 203 15.35 6.71 2.90
CA SER A 203 14.56 6.28 1.73
C SER A 203 14.46 4.77 1.58
N ASN A 204 15.36 4.00 2.23
CA ASN A 204 15.52 2.57 2.00
C ASN A 204 14.80 1.73 3.06
N SER A 205 14.28 2.31 4.13
CA SER A 205 13.63 1.52 5.17
C SER A 205 12.39 2.17 5.74
N SER A 206 11.28 1.49 5.57
CA SER A 206 10.01 1.82 6.24
C SER A 206 9.87 1.17 7.62
N ASN A 207 10.93 0.55 8.15
CA ASN A 207 10.91 -0.12 9.44
C ASN A 207 11.27 0.80 10.59
N GLU A 208 10.49 0.73 11.67
CA GLU A 208 10.74 1.38 12.95
C GLU A 208 11.20 0.35 13.98
N THR A 209 12.31 0.59 14.66
CA THR A 209 12.75 -0.26 15.76
C THR A 209 11.92 0.03 17.01
N LEU A 210 11.42 -1.03 17.68
CA LEU A 210 10.67 -0.93 18.92
C LEU A 210 11.63 -0.72 20.09
N THR A 211 11.93 0.53 20.38
CA THR A 211 12.88 1.02 21.40
C THR A 211 12.48 2.39 21.91
N ASN A 212 13.29 3.03 22.77
CA ASN A 212 13.14 4.40 23.23
C ASN A 212 11.89 4.65 24.09
N PHE A 213 11.65 3.81 25.11
CA PHE A 213 10.64 4.04 26.15
C PHE A 213 9.25 4.39 25.60
N PHE A 214 8.77 3.63 24.62
CA PHE A 214 7.43 3.79 24.03
C PHE A 214 7.22 5.12 23.27
N ASN A 215 8.27 5.76 22.81
CA ASN A 215 8.16 6.97 21.99
C ASN A 215 7.32 6.71 20.73
N ARG A 216 6.62 7.77 20.30
CA ARG A 216 5.87 7.75 19.04
C ARG A 216 6.80 7.53 17.88
N LYS A 217 6.33 6.78 16.89
CA LYS A 217 7.07 6.50 15.66
C LYS A 217 6.68 7.48 14.56
N THR A 218 7.65 7.79 13.70
CA THR A 218 7.47 8.72 12.59
C THR A 218 6.64 8.07 11.48
N ILE A 219 5.80 8.87 10.83
CA ILE A 219 5.04 8.48 9.63
C ILE A 219 5.25 9.59 8.61
N GLY A 220 5.66 9.23 7.41
CA GLY A 220 5.91 10.14 6.30
C GLY A 220 5.10 9.82 5.05
N LEU A 221 5.09 10.76 4.09
CA LEU A 221 4.54 10.53 2.75
C LEU A 221 5.50 9.62 1.98
N ASP A 222 5.05 8.40 1.73
CA ASP A 222 5.81 7.36 1.03
C ASP A 222 5.59 7.40 -0.49
N ARG A 223 4.36 7.69 -0.93
CA ARG A 223 3.98 7.87 -2.33
C ARG A 223 2.95 8.97 -2.46
N GLY A 224 3.01 9.69 -3.59
CA GLY A 224 2.01 10.66 -4.01
C GLY A 224 2.14 10.87 -5.50
N TYR A 225 1.22 10.32 -6.30
CA TYR A 225 1.38 10.26 -7.75
C TYR A 225 0.07 10.37 -8.51
N ILE A 226 0.21 10.73 -9.78
CA ILE A 226 -0.86 10.69 -10.77
C ILE A 226 -0.36 9.92 -11.99
N THR A 227 -1.21 9.03 -12.52
CA THR A 227 -0.99 8.29 -13.76
C THR A 227 -2.07 8.65 -14.75
N TYR A 228 -1.67 9.17 -15.91
CA TYR A 228 -2.53 9.31 -17.09
C TYR A 228 -2.52 8.01 -17.87
N GLN A 229 -3.67 7.38 -18.01
CA GLN A 229 -3.87 6.13 -18.71
C GLN A 229 -5.16 6.23 -19.54
N PRO A 230 -5.09 6.81 -20.75
CA PRO A 230 -6.27 7.08 -21.56
C PRO A 230 -6.95 5.79 -22.02
N VAL A 231 -8.26 5.73 -21.86
CA VAL A 231 -9.08 4.58 -22.28
C VAL A 231 -8.91 4.27 -23.77
N ALA A 232 -8.72 5.32 -24.58
CA ALA A 232 -8.51 5.20 -26.02
C ALA A 232 -7.12 4.63 -26.40
N LEU A 233 -6.10 4.83 -25.55
CA LEU A 233 -4.71 4.43 -25.79
C LEU A 233 -4.22 3.51 -24.67
N ARG A 234 -4.80 2.33 -24.55
CA ARG A 234 -4.54 1.36 -23.45
C ARG A 234 -3.08 0.94 -23.33
N TRP A 235 -2.29 1.13 -24.39
CA TRP A 235 -0.87 0.85 -24.44
C TRP A 235 0.00 1.97 -23.81
N LEU A 236 -0.59 3.14 -23.45
CA LEU A 236 0.11 4.30 -22.91
C LEU A 236 -0.20 4.50 -21.44
N GLN A 237 0.84 4.66 -20.62
CA GLN A 237 0.75 5.15 -19.23
C GLN A 237 1.82 6.21 -18.99
N LEU A 238 1.43 7.36 -18.46
CA LEU A 238 2.33 8.44 -18.07
C LEU A 238 2.16 8.68 -16.58
N THR A 239 3.19 8.41 -15.79
CA THR A 239 3.15 8.56 -14.33
C THR A 239 4.08 9.66 -13.89
N GLY A 240 3.62 10.53 -12.99
CA GLY A 240 4.42 11.58 -12.39
C GLY A 240 4.17 11.69 -10.89
N GLY A 241 5.22 12.06 -10.15
CA GLY A 241 5.21 12.22 -8.69
C GLY A 241 6.20 11.32 -7.98
N LYS A 242 5.86 10.91 -6.75
CA LYS A 242 6.56 9.89 -5.97
C LYS A 242 5.78 8.59 -6.07
N PHE A 243 6.28 7.58 -6.77
CA PHE A 243 5.51 6.40 -7.15
C PHE A 243 6.27 5.10 -6.92
N ALA A 244 5.54 3.97 -6.84
CA ALA A 244 6.16 2.65 -6.82
C ALA A 244 6.85 2.34 -8.16
N TYR A 245 7.86 1.49 -8.13
CA TYR A 245 8.53 1.07 -9.35
C TYR A 245 7.55 0.56 -10.41
N THR A 246 7.67 1.08 -11.61
CA THR A 246 6.89 0.69 -12.79
C THR A 246 7.68 -0.24 -13.70
N TRP A 247 8.99 -0.36 -13.48
CA TRP A 247 9.93 -1.22 -14.21
C TRP A 247 10.38 -2.41 -13.37
N GLN A 248 10.97 -3.40 -14.03
CA GLN A 248 11.56 -4.54 -13.35
C GLN A 248 12.88 -4.13 -12.70
N ARG A 249 13.07 -4.57 -11.49
CA ARG A 249 14.28 -4.41 -10.69
C ARG A 249 14.44 -5.57 -9.71
N THR A 250 15.62 -5.73 -9.13
CA THR A 250 15.85 -6.63 -8.01
C THR A 250 16.56 -5.92 -6.85
N SER A 251 17.03 -6.67 -5.84
CA SER A 251 17.84 -6.15 -4.74
C SER A 251 19.20 -5.58 -5.19
N VAL A 252 19.69 -6.00 -6.35
CA VAL A 252 21.00 -5.51 -6.86
C VAL A 252 20.97 -4.04 -7.22
N THR A 253 19.87 -3.55 -7.83
CA THR A 253 19.84 -2.17 -8.34
C THR A 253 19.20 -1.16 -7.40
N PHE A 254 18.15 -1.56 -6.66
CA PHE A 254 17.42 -0.67 -5.77
C PHE A 254 16.74 -1.40 -4.61
N ASP A 255 16.69 -0.77 -3.45
CA ASP A 255 15.89 -1.24 -2.32
C ASP A 255 14.39 -1.26 -2.65
N PRO A 256 13.65 -2.31 -2.26
CA PRO A 256 12.20 -2.42 -2.49
C PRO A 256 11.35 -1.38 -1.76
N ASP A 257 11.85 -0.80 -0.69
CA ASP A 257 11.14 0.22 0.08
C ASP A 257 11.30 1.64 -0.54
N ILE A 258 12.25 1.84 -1.47
CA ILE A 258 12.40 3.12 -2.19
C ILE A 258 11.22 3.32 -3.14
N ASN A 259 10.60 4.49 -3.06
CA ASN A 259 9.63 4.97 -4.03
C ASN A 259 10.24 6.18 -4.77
N PRO A 260 10.64 6.02 -6.03
CA PRO A 260 11.31 7.07 -6.78
C PRO A 260 10.41 8.29 -7.03
N GLU A 261 11.07 9.44 -7.19
CA GLU A 261 10.44 10.71 -7.55
C GLU A 261 10.79 11.05 -8.99
N GLY A 262 9.81 11.49 -9.78
CA GLY A 262 10.04 11.85 -11.17
C GLY A 262 8.91 11.51 -12.11
N PHE A 263 9.27 11.01 -13.30
CA PHE A 263 8.33 10.68 -14.37
C PHE A 263 8.66 9.31 -14.98
N ASN A 264 7.62 8.62 -15.44
CA ASN A 264 7.74 7.37 -16.17
C ASN A 264 6.74 7.35 -17.33
N GLU A 265 7.22 7.11 -18.54
CA GLU A 265 6.44 6.92 -19.74
C GLU A 265 6.48 5.44 -20.14
N LYS A 266 5.36 4.76 -20.01
CA LYS A 266 5.25 3.33 -20.30
C LYS A 266 4.40 3.10 -21.53
N PHE A 267 4.96 2.31 -22.45
CA PHE A 267 4.35 1.82 -23.69
C PHE A 267 4.29 0.31 -23.63
N SER A 268 3.09 -0.27 -23.54
CA SER A 268 2.92 -1.71 -23.38
C SER A 268 1.94 -2.25 -24.42
N PHE A 269 2.41 -3.20 -25.22
CA PHE A 269 1.69 -3.78 -26.35
C PHE A 269 1.46 -5.26 -26.13
N ASP A 270 0.20 -5.68 -26.04
CA ASP A 270 -0.16 -7.09 -26.06
C ASP A 270 -0.11 -7.60 -27.50
N LEU A 271 0.55 -8.73 -27.70
CA LEU A 271 0.82 -9.31 -29.00
C LEU A 271 0.14 -10.69 -29.12
N SER A 272 -0.46 -10.92 -30.27
CA SER A 272 -1.14 -12.20 -30.58
C SER A 272 -0.21 -13.26 -31.14
N THR A 273 1.11 -13.15 -30.89
CA THR A 273 2.08 -14.13 -31.38
C THR A 273 2.10 -15.41 -30.51
N PRO A 274 2.56 -16.54 -31.03
CA PRO A 274 2.61 -17.78 -30.25
C PRO A 274 3.46 -17.68 -28.98
N VAL A 275 4.60 -16.99 -29.03
CA VAL A 275 5.59 -16.94 -27.96
C VAL A 275 5.61 -15.58 -27.26
N LEU A 276 5.81 -14.49 -27.99
CA LEU A 276 5.89 -13.13 -27.40
C LEU A 276 4.48 -12.61 -27.16
N LYS A 277 4.05 -12.61 -25.90
CA LYS A 277 2.70 -12.18 -25.48
C LYS A 277 2.57 -10.70 -25.23
N ASN A 278 3.64 -10.08 -24.74
CA ASN A 278 3.66 -8.66 -24.47
C ASN A 278 5.07 -8.10 -24.73
N PHE A 279 5.12 -6.87 -25.21
CA PHE A 279 6.32 -6.05 -25.31
C PHE A 279 6.07 -4.73 -24.58
N THR A 280 6.98 -4.35 -23.69
CA THR A 280 6.90 -3.10 -22.96
C THR A 280 8.20 -2.31 -23.13
N ALA A 281 8.07 -1.03 -23.43
CA ALA A 281 9.16 -0.06 -23.39
C ALA A 281 8.77 1.09 -22.44
N GLN A 282 9.73 1.57 -21.65
CA GLN A 282 9.47 2.69 -20.73
C GLN A 282 10.64 3.65 -20.67
N GLY A 283 10.32 4.94 -20.63
CA GLY A 283 11.21 6.01 -20.22
C GLY A 283 11.22 6.13 -18.71
N ILE A 284 12.36 6.44 -18.12
CA ILE A 284 12.56 6.58 -16.67
C ILE A 284 13.30 7.89 -16.44
N GLN A 285 12.72 8.78 -15.66
CA GLN A 285 13.30 10.06 -15.27
C GLN A 285 13.17 10.21 -13.77
N LEU A 286 14.29 10.12 -13.06
CA LEU A 286 14.35 10.19 -11.60
C LEU A 286 14.95 11.54 -11.21
N LEU A 287 14.25 12.26 -10.35
CA LEU A 287 14.69 13.52 -9.79
C LEU A 287 15.20 13.27 -8.38
N TYR A 288 16.45 13.65 -8.12
CA TYR A 288 17.03 13.45 -6.80
C TYR A 288 17.14 14.75 -6.01
N ASN A 289 17.70 15.79 -6.60
CA ASN A 289 17.92 17.06 -5.94
C ASN A 289 17.90 18.21 -6.92
N GLU A 290 17.20 19.29 -6.56
CA GLU A 290 17.24 20.58 -7.25
C GLU A 290 18.25 21.50 -6.55
N ASN A 291 19.21 22.02 -7.30
CA ASN A 291 20.20 22.95 -6.81
C ASN A 291 20.02 24.31 -7.47
N ASN A 292 19.60 25.29 -6.69
CA ASN A 292 19.43 26.66 -7.16
C ASN A 292 20.77 27.31 -7.54
N ASN A 293 20.81 27.88 -8.72
CA ASN A 293 21.91 28.73 -9.13
C ASN A 293 21.84 30.07 -8.39
N SER A 294 22.89 30.44 -7.68
CA SER A 294 23.08 31.77 -7.15
C SER A 294 24.16 32.52 -7.94
N LYS A 295 24.25 33.83 -7.77
CA LYS A 295 25.34 34.62 -8.37
C LYS A 295 26.75 34.18 -7.97
N PHE A 296 26.85 33.37 -6.91
CA PHE A 296 28.10 32.94 -6.31
C PHE A 296 28.31 31.43 -6.33
N LEU A 297 27.29 30.64 -6.66
CA LEU A 297 27.30 29.18 -6.65
C LEU A 297 26.54 28.67 -7.88
N THR A 298 27.25 27.96 -8.74
CA THR A 298 26.65 27.18 -9.82
C THR A 298 26.20 25.85 -9.23
N GLY A 299 24.91 25.68 -8.98
CA GLY A 299 24.34 24.40 -8.61
C GLY A 299 24.01 23.60 -9.88
N HIS A 300 24.14 22.30 -9.81
CA HIS A 300 23.69 21.37 -10.85
C HIS A 300 22.70 20.40 -10.25
N ASP A 301 21.56 20.23 -10.91
CA ASP A 301 20.54 19.27 -10.49
C ASP A 301 21.08 17.85 -10.59
N SER A 302 20.75 17.03 -9.58
CA SER A 302 21.04 15.61 -9.58
C SER A 302 19.82 14.83 -10.04
N PHE A 303 19.97 14.03 -11.08
CA PHE A 303 18.88 13.24 -11.65
C PHE A 303 19.42 12.01 -12.39
N ALA A 304 18.53 11.07 -12.68
CA ALA A 304 18.83 9.98 -13.60
C ALA A 304 17.83 9.95 -14.75
N VAL A 305 18.35 9.61 -15.94
CA VAL A 305 17.51 9.38 -17.10
C VAL A 305 17.88 8.08 -17.78
N GLY A 306 16.88 7.37 -18.28
CA GLY A 306 17.09 6.11 -18.95
C GLY A 306 15.81 5.47 -19.41
N GLY A 307 15.85 4.17 -19.53
CA GLY A 307 14.67 3.41 -19.92
C GLY A 307 14.89 1.92 -19.78
N GLN A 308 13.78 1.21 -19.84
CA GLN A 308 13.77 -0.24 -19.82
C GLN A 308 12.92 -0.78 -20.97
N VAL A 309 13.41 -1.83 -21.61
CA VAL A 309 12.61 -2.67 -22.51
C VAL A 309 12.42 -4.04 -21.87
N SER A 310 11.23 -4.62 -22.01
CA SER A 310 10.93 -5.94 -21.49
C SER A 310 9.94 -6.67 -22.39
N GLY A 311 9.95 -8.00 -22.32
CA GLY A 311 9.02 -8.84 -23.06
C GLY A 311 8.46 -9.94 -22.17
N LYS A 312 7.21 -10.35 -22.40
CA LYS A 312 6.64 -11.56 -21.79
C LYS A 312 6.59 -12.66 -22.85
N LEU A 313 7.39 -13.70 -22.62
CA LEU A 313 7.48 -14.88 -23.48
C LEU A 313 6.75 -16.03 -22.81
N ASP A 314 5.92 -16.72 -23.56
CA ASP A 314 5.20 -17.92 -23.11
C ASP A 314 5.57 -19.11 -24.01
N PHE A 315 6.26 -20.08 -23.41
CA PHE A 315 6.68 -21.31 -24.07
C PHE A 315 5.77 -22.50 -23.72
N GLY A 316 4.66 -22.28 -23.03
CA GLY A 316 3.75 -23.30 -22.53
C GLY A 316 4.23 -23.95 -21.22
N PHE A 317 5.41 -24.54 -21.20
CA PHE A 317 6.01 -25.10 -19.98
C PHE A 317 6.68 -24.05 -19.08
N MET A 318 6.97 -22.87 -19.63
CA MET A 318 7.67 -21.78 -18.93
C MET A 318 7.18 -20.43 -19.44
N THR A 319 6.99 -19.50 -18.52
CA THR A 319 6.86 -18.07 -18.83
C THR A 319 8.17 -17.37 -18.49
N SER A 320 8.71 -16.62 -19.43
CA SER A 320 9.94 -15.84 -19.25
C SER A 320 9.68 -14.36 -19.46
N THR A 321 10.28 -13.52 -18.62
CA THR A 321 10.15 -12.07 -18.72
C THR A 321 11.55 -11.44 -18.66
N PRO A 322 12.29 -11.42 -19.78
CA PRO A 322 13.53 -10.68 -19.89
C PRO A 322 13.28 -9.18 -19.86
N SER A 323 14.19 -8.43 -19.24
CA SER A 323 14.25 -6.99 -19.32
C SER A 323 15.68 -6.49 -19.43
N PHE A 324 15.84 -5.35 -20.07
CA PHE A 324 17.11 -4.65 -20.19
C PHE A 324 16.87 -3.17 -19.88
N THR A 325 17.63 -2.66 -18.90
CA THR A 325 17.57 -1.28 -18.40
C THR A 325 18.87 -0.56 -18.71
N ILE A 326 18.77 0.68 -19.15
CA ILE A 326 19.89 1.63 -19.11
C ILE A 326 19.45 2.82 -18.27
N LEU A 327 20.24 3.20 -17.27
CA LEU A 327 19.96 4.33 -16.41
C LEU A 327 21.23 5.14 -16.16
N ASN A 328 21.24 6.40 -16.60
CA ASN A 328 22.38 7.30 -16.51
C ASN A 328 22.16 8.36 -15.44
N TRP A 329 22.93 8.31 -14.39
CA TRP A 329 22.93 9.30 -13.33
C TRP A 329 23.79 10.52 -13.70
N ARG A 330 23.31 11.71 -13.36
CA ARG A 330 23.97 12.98 -13.58
C ARG A 330 24.15 13.70 -12.25
N ASN A 331 25.33 14.33 -12.09
CA ASN A 331 25.69 15.12 -10.91
C ASN A 331 25.52 14.32 -9.60
N VAL A 332 26.03 13.10 -9.57
CA VAL A 332 25.86 12.12 -8.48
C VAL A 332 26.40 12.58 -7.14
N ASP A 333 27.35 13.54 -7.12
CA ASP A 333 27.96 14.04 -5.89
C ASP A 333 26.95 14.72 -4.94
N ALA A 334 25.80 15.16 -5.46
CA ALA A 334 24.73 15.67 -4.62
C ALA A 334 24.16 14.57 -3.71
N ILE A 335 24.13 13.31 -4.18
CA ILE A 335 23.68 12.14 -3.41
C ILE A 335 24.67 11.87 -2.26
N LEU A 336 25.96 11.93 -2.56
CA LEU A 336 27.03 11.77 -1.57
C LEU A 336 26.96 12.85 -0.48
N ASN A 337 26.79 14.10 -0.88
CA ASN A 337 26.70 15.22 0.06
C ASN A 337 25.46 15.15 0.94
N ALA A 338 24.31 14.72 0.41
CA ALA A 338 23.08 14.53 1.18
C ALA A 338 23.25 13.41 2.22
N SER A 339 23.89 12.30 1.84
CA SER A 339 24.19 11.19 2.75
C SER A 339 25.15 11.63 3.86
N ALA A 340 26.21 12.38 3.54
CA ALA A 340 27.14 12.91 4.51
C ALA A 340 26.49 13.91 5.46
N PHE A 341 25.61 14.78 4.96
CA PHE A 341 24.86 15.73 5.78
C PHE A 341 23.91 15.04 6.75
N ALA A 342 23.19 14.02 6.31
CA ALA A 342 22.32 13.23 7.16
C ALA A 342 23.09 12.59 8.32
N VAL A 343 24.29 12.07 8.06
CA VAL A 343 25.19 11.54 9.09
C VAL A 343 25.62 12.61 10.07
N GLN A 344 26.07 13.76 9.58
CA GLN A 344 26.51 14.85 10.43
C GLN A 344 25.36 15.39 11.30
N ALA A 345 24.16 15.54 10.76
CA ALA A 345 22.98 15.97 11.50
C ALA A 345 22.64 15.02 12.66
N THR A 346 22.89 13.72 12.50
CA THR A 346 22.64 12.71 13.54
C THR A 346 23.73 12.66 14.59
N THR A 347 24.97 13.04 14.27
CA THR A 347 26.10 13.05 15.20
C THR A 347 26.21 14.35 16.01
N THR A 348 25.79 15.47 15.43
CA THR A 348 25.86 16.80 16.07
C THR A 348 24.52 17.27 16.64
N GLY A 349 23.42 16.63 16.25
CA GLY A 349 22.07 17.01 16.65
C GLY A 349 21.83 16.77 18.12
N SER A 350 21.52 17.85 18.83
CA SER A 350 21.02 17.80 20.18
C SER A 350 19.83 16.84 20.30
N GLY A 351 20.05 15.69 20.85
CA GLY A 351 19.14 14.87 21.65
C GLY A 351 17.79 14.44 21.15
N THR A 352 17.29 14.91 20.03
CA THR A 352 15.90 14.67 19.61
C THR A 352 15.76 13.66 18.46
N THR A 353 16.83 13.24 17.86
CA THR A 353 16.84 12.33 16.71
C THR A 353 17.25 10.91 17.04
N ASN A 354 17.31 10.58 18.30
CA ASN A 354 17.74 9.27 18.79
C ASN A 354 16.75 8.14 18.53
N ASN A 355 16.04 8.15 17.44
CA ASN A 355 15.05 7.12 17.21
C ASN A 355 15.63 5.78 16.74
N GLY A 356 16.94 5.63 16.69
CA GLY A 356 17.55 4.39 16.23
C GLY A 356 17.23 4.03 14.78
N ASN A 357 16.56 4.92 14.07
CA ASN A 357 16.10 4.76 12.69
C ASN A 357 16.81 5.68 11.72
N VAL A 358 17.92 6.23 12.17
CA VAL A 358 18.85 6.86 11.26
C VAL A 358 19.42 5.78 10.35
N PRO A 359 19.64 6.06 9.08
CA PRO A 359 20.35 5.13 8.21
C PRO A 359 21.54 4.52 8.95
N GLY A 360 21.50 3.18 9.14
CA GLY A 360 22.50 2.49 9.94
C GLY A 360 22.18 2.28 11.42
N GLU A 361 21.04 2.77 11.92
CA GLU A 361 20.47 2.44 13.22
C GLU A 361 21.37 2.62 14.45
N GLY A 362 22.08 3.68 14.49
CA GLY A 362 22.87 4.05 15.64
C GLY A 362 23.89 5.13 15.30
N PRO A 363 24.33 5.89 16.29
CA PRO A 363 25.40 6.84 16.08
C PRO A 363 26.61 6.12 15.48
N GLY A 364 27.10 6.56 14.33
CA GLY A 364 28.26 5.99 13.65
C GLY A 364 27.99 4.84 12.68
N CYS A 365 26.72 4.37 12.56
CA CYS A 365 26.38 3.32 11.58
C CYS A 365 26.01 3.87 10.21
N ALA A 366 25.81 5.14 10.11
CA ALA A 366 25.10 5.74 8.98
C ALA A 366 25.94 6.00 7.75
N SER A 367 27.19 5.66 7.64
CA SER A 367 27.93 6.12 6.47
C SER A 367 29.11 5.28 6.04
N GLY A 368 29.42 4.23 6.72
CA GLY A 368 30.75 3.63 6.53
C GLY A 368 31.90 4.57 6.94
N LEU A 369 31.59 5.82 7.27
CA LEU A 369 32.55 6.70 7.92
C LEU A 369 32.78 6.20 9.33
N ASN A 370 33.92 5.58 9.58
CA ASN A 370 34.39 5.23 10.91
C ASN A 370 34.59 6.53 11.70
N LEU A 371 33.55 7.01 12.35
CA LEU A 371 33.67 8.12 13.29
C LEU A 371 34.40 7.59 14.52
N PRO A 372 35.55 8.19 14.93
CA PRO A 372 36.42 7.64 15.96
C PRO A 372 35.76 7.43 17.34
N ALA A 373 34.59 7.98 17.56
CA ALA A 373 33.91 7.98 18.87
C ALA A 373 32.88 6.86 19.04
N PHE A 374 32.56 6.06 17.99
CA PHE A 374 31.54 5.05 18.03
C PHE A 374 32.05 3.71 17.52
N PRO A 375 31.61 2.59 18.10
CA PRO A 375 31.98 1.28 17.59
C PRO A 375 31.53 1.16 16.13
N PRO A 376 32.36 0.58 15.25
CA PRO A 376 32.04 0.43 13.84
C PRO A 376 30.78 -0.42 13.69
N CYS A 377 29.83 0.03 12.86
CA CYS A 377 28.70 -0.75 12.45
C CYS A 377 29.15 -1.84 11.51
N VAL A 378 28.97 -3.07 11.92
CA VAL A 378 29.42 -4.24 11.18
C VAL A 378 28.32 -4.76 10.24
N TYR A 379 27.07 -4.54 10.60
CA TYR A 379 25.92 -4.87 9.78
C TYR A 379 25.00 -3.66 9.77
N GLY A 380 25.23 -2.78 8.83
CA GLY A 380 24.43 -1.56 8.67
C GLY A 380 23.77 -1.56 7.31
N PRO A 381 22.47 -1.28 7.28
CA PRO A 381 21.70 -1.27 6.03
C PRO A 381 22.15 -0.16 5.09
N GLN A 382 22.80 0.87 5.62
CA GLN A 382 23.10 2.04 4.83
C GLN A 382 24.35 2.67 5.34
N GLY A 383 25.33 2.36 4.64
CA GLY A 383 26.57 3.05 4.69
C GLY A 383 26.81 3.61 3.31
N PHE A 384 27.82 4.34 3.22
CA PHE A 384 28.40 4.77 2.00
C PHE A 384 29.59 3.84 1.73
N THR A 385 29.51 3.04 0.69
CA THR A 385 30.54 2.05 0.34
C THR A 385 31.24 2.35 -0.98
N ASN A 386 30.72 3.24 -1.82
CA ASN A 386 31.36 3.63 -3.06
C ASN A 386 32.68 4.37 -2.81
N ALA A 387 33.61 4.23 -3.75
CA ALA A 387 34.89 4.92 -3.69
C ALA A 387 34.75 6.44 -3.90
N THR A 388 35.54 7.22 -3.14
CA THR A 388 35.51 8.69 -3.20
C THR A 388 36.87 9.29 -3.43
N VAL A 389 36.89 10.54 -3.88
CA VAL A 389 38.06 11.40 -3.93
C VAL A 389 37.76 12.74 -3.30
N THR A 390 38.74 13.33 -2.65
CA THR A 390 38.65 14.69 -2.13
C THR A 390 39.39 15.63 -3.04
N ASP A 391 38.73 16.67 -3.51
CA ASP A 391 39.35 17.69 -4.37
C ASP A 391 40.26 18.62 -3.56
N THR A 392 40.97 19.52 -4.25
CA THR A 392 41.86 20.51 -3.64
C THR A 392 41.15 21.53 -2.75
N ALA A 393 39.85 21.67 -2.88
CA ALA A 393 39.02 22.52 -2.04
C ALA A 393 38.46 21.78 -0.80
N GLY A 394 38.78 20.48 -0.65
CA GLY A 394 38.29 19.64 0.44
C GLY A 394 36.89 19.08 0.21
N LYS A 395 36.34 19.21 -0.99
CA LYS A 395 35.03 18.66 -1.33
C LYS A 395 35.17 17.19 -1.75
N ILE A 396 34.30 16.35 -1.26
CA ILE A 396 34.25 14.92 -1.56
C ILE A 396 33.40 14.68 -2.81
N HIS A 397 33.92 13.85 -3.70
CA HIS A 397 33.31 13.43 -4.95
C HIS A 397 33.31 11.92 -5.06
N PHE A 398 32.35 11.34 -5.79
CA PHE A 398 32.48 9.95 -6.20
C PHE A 398 33.69 9.75 -7.11
N LEU A 399 34.44 8.69 -6.92
CA LEU A 399 35.50 8.29 -7.83
C LEU A 399 34.94 7.84 -9.18
N SER A 400 33.82 7.14 -9.16
CA SER A 400 33.08 6.63 -10.31
C SER A 400 31.92 7.54 -10.72
N GLN A 401 31.57 7.51 -12.00
CA GLN A 401 30.27 7.96 -12.49
C GLN A 401 29.37 6.73 -12.66
N PHE A 402 28.04 6.93 -12.77
CA PHE A 402 27.10 5.82 -12.76
C PHE A 402 26.22 5.81 -14.02
N LEU A 403 26.49 4.83 -14.88
CA LEU A 403 25.67 4.47 -16.04
C LEU A 403 25.39 2.97 -15.94
N TYR A 404 24.21 2.63 -15.44
CA TYR A 404 23.79 1.24 -15.28
C TYR A 404 23.38 0.63 -16.61
N ALA A 405 23.86 -0.57 -16.87
CA ALA A 405 23.34 -1.48 -17.88
C ALA A 405 22.94 -2.76 -17.14
N ASP A 406 21.65 -2.95 -16.97
CA ASP A 406 21.08 -3.99 -16.13
C ASP A 406 20.22 -4.94 -16.97
N PHE A 407 20.49 -6.23 -16.89
CA PHE A 407 19.75 -7.30 -17.54
C PHE A 407 19.14 -8.22 -16.50
N ILE A 408 17.80 -8.33 -16.49
CA ILE A 408 17.06 -9.22 -15.60
C ILE A 408 16.33 -10.26 -16.44
N LEU A 409 16.39 -11.51 -16.02
CA LEU A 409 15.67 -12.63 -16.62
C LEU A 409 14.84 -13.34 -15.55
N ASN A 410 13.54 -13.06 -15.55
CA ASN A 410 12.58 -13.74 -14.67
C ASN A 410 11.91 -14.89 -15.40
N ASN A 411 12.00 -16.10 -14.85
CA ASN A 411 11.39 -17.31 -15.41
C ASN A 411 10.46 -17.96 -14.39
N GLN A 412 9.29 -18.37 -14.83
CA GLN A 412 8.40 -19.24 -14.06
C GLN A 412 8.18 -20.53 -14.84
N ILE A 413 8.67 -21.63 -14.30
CA ILE A 413 8.61 -22.96 -14.91
C ILE A 413 7.46 -23.73 -14.26
N HIS A 414 6.59 -24.30 -15.07
CA HIS A 414 5.44 -25.09 -14.65
C HIS A 414 5.90 -26.51 -14.30
N THR A 415 5.88 -26.87 -13.04
CA THR A 415 6.37 -28.18 -12.55
C THR A 415 5.35 -29.31 -12.68
N GLY A 416 4.16 -29.02 -13.25
CA GLY A 416 3.02 -29.95 -13.25
C GLY A 416 2.20 -29.91 -11.95
N ILE A 417 2.74 -29.38 -10.87
CA ILE A 417 2.03 -29.11 -9.62
C ILE A 417 1.75 -27.61 -9.52
N SER A 418 0.53 -27.20 -9.78
CA SER A 418 0.15 -25.78 -9.90
C SER A 418 0.50 -24.92 -8.67
N ARG A 419 0.57 -25.53 -7.46
CA ARG A 419 0.97 -24.84 -6.22
C ARG A 419 2.47 -24.65 -6.07
N PHE A 420 3.28 -25.37 -6.83
CA PHE A 420 4.74 -25.36 -6.72
C PHE A 420 5.42 -25.03 -8.04
N PRO A 421 5.15 -23.87 -8.68
CA PRO A 421 5.95 -23.42 -9.80
C PRO A 421 7.40 -23.23 -9.35
N LEU A 422 8.34 -23.51 -10.23
CA LEU A 422 9.74 -23.17 -10.03
C LEU A 422 9.98 -21.78 -10.63
N ASN A 423 10.43 -20.82 -9.81
CA ASN A 423 10.78 -19.49 -10.24
C ASN A 423 12.31 -19.35 -10.24
N LEU A 424 12.85 -18.75 -11.28
CA LEU A 424 14.28 -18.45 -11.43
C LEU A 424 14.42 -17.02 -11.90
N ALA A 425 15.03 -16.16 -11.08
CA ALA A 425 15.44 -14.84 -11.46
C ALA A 425 16.96 -14.79 -11.57
N LEU A 426 17.45 -14.27 -12.68
CA LEU A 426 18.86 -14.02 -12.93
C LEU A 426 19.03 -12.54 -13.25
N GLU A 427 20.08 -11.95 -12.73
CA GLU A 427 20.42 -10.56 -13.01
C GLU A 427 21.91 -10.39 -13.22
N TYR A 428 22.23 -9.54 -14.15
CA TYR A 428 23.56 -9.01 -14.38
C TYR A 428 23.48 -7.52 -14.58
N GLU A 429 24.11 -6.81 -13.67
CA GLU A 429 24.24 -5.36 -13.70
C GLU A 429 25.69 -4.96 -13.93
N ASN A 430 25.92 -3.87 -14.65
CA ASN A 430 27.24 -3.31 -14.89
C ASN A 430 27.20 -1.78 -14.94
N ASN A 431 27.94 -1.14 -14.06
CA ASN A 431 28.21 0.28 -14.16
C ASN A 431 29.30 0.54 -15.23
N LEU A 432 28.88 0.97 -16.40
CA LEU A 432 29.76 1.22 -17.55
C LEU A 432 30.77 2.35 -17.32
N ASN A 433 30.43 3.27 -16.39
CA ASN A 433 31.25 4.46 -16.07
C ASN A 433 32.03 4.33 -14.75
N ALA A 434 32.20 3.11 -14.23
CA ALA A 434 33.00 2.88 -13.05
C ALA A 434 34.51 3.19 -13.32
N ALA A 435 35.17 3.69 -12.29
CA ALA A 435 36.60 3.99 -12.33
C ALA A 435 37.45 2.73 -12.59
N SER A 436 38.53 2.88 -13.33
CA SER A 436 39.37 1.75 -13.72
C SER A 436 40.22 1.20 -12.56
N HIS A 437 40.52 2.04 -11.57
CA HIS A 437 41.35 1.72 -10.42
C HIS A 437 40.65 2.16 -9.15
N PRO A 438 39.92 1.25 -8.47
CA PRO A 438 39.32 1.54 -7.17
C PRO A 438 40.44 1.82 -6.14
N LEU A 439 40.09 2.57 -5.10
CA LEU A 439 41.05 2.97 -4.06
C LEU A 439 41.09 1.92 -2.93
N ASP A 440 42.26 1.76 -2.34
CA ASP A 440 42.43 0.97 -1.12
C ASP A 440 42.00 1.76 0.12
N ALA A 441 41.97 1.12 1.29
CA ALA A 441 41.61 1.74 2.56
C ALA A 441 42.49 2.94 2.97
N LYS A 442 43.60 3.19 2.26
CA LYS A 442 44.49 4.32 2.45
C LYS A 442 44.35 5.38 1.36
N GLY A 443 43.43 5.21 0.44
CA GLY A 443 43.19 6.11 -0.69
C GLY A 443 44.17 5.93 -1.86
N ASN A 444 44.94 4.83 -1.92
CA ASN A 444 45.82 4.56 -3.04
C ASN A 444 45.11 3.74 -4.11
N PRO A 445 45.36 4.00 -5.41
CA PRO A 445 44.83 3.18 -6.48
C PRO A 445 45.26 1.71 -6.36
N THR A 446 44.32 0.81 -6.51
CA THR A 446 44.58 -0.64 -6.49
C THR A 446 44.80 -1.19 -7.90
N ASN A 447 45.38 -2.39 -7.97
CA ASN A 447 45.50 -3.14 -9.23
C ASN A 447 44.24 -4.01 -9.50
N LEU A 448 43.18 -3.89 -8.72
CA LEU A 448 41.91 -4.49 -9.01
C LEU A 448 41.33 -3.83 -10.27
N GLY A 449 40.70 -4.59 -11.12
CA GLY A 449 39.95 -4.03 -12.23
C GLY A 449 38.77 -3.16 -11.77
N LYS A 450 38.01 -2.64 -12.71
CA LYS A 450 36.77 -1.93 -12.38
C LYS A 450 35.95 -2.74 -11.39
N GLN A 451 35.42 -2.08 -10.38
CA GLN A 451 34.50 -2.68 -9.39
C GLN A 451 33.08 -2.33 -9.76
N SER A 452 32.64 -2.82 -10.92
CA SER A 452 31.41 -2.33 -11.61
C SER A 452 30.30 -3.35 -11.76
N HIS A 453 30.50 -4.59 -11.34
CA HIS A 453 29.58 -5.67 -11.65
C HIS A 453 28.72 -6.09 -10.48
N GLY A 454 27.41 -6.26 -10.74
CA GLY A 454 26.45 -6.92 -9.89
C GLY A 454 25.92 -8.21 -10.52
N TYR A 455 25.77 -9.26 -9.71
CA TYR A 455 25.23 -10.56 -10.12
C TYR A 455 24.25 -11.06 -9.09
N MET A 456 23.10 -11.54 -9.56
CA MET A 456 22.14 -12.23 -8.70
C MET A 456 21.60 -13.49 -9.41
N ALA A 457 21.39 -14.52 -8.61
CA ALA A 457 20.61 -15.70 -9.00
C ALA A 457 19.67 -16.06 -7.84
N ASP A 458 18.37 -15.99 -8.07
CA ASP A 458 17.33 -16.36 -7.11
C ASP A 458 16.53 -17.53 -7.67
N ILE A 459 16.46 -18.62 -6.93
CA ILE A 459 15.66 -19.79 -7.26
C ILE A 459 14.65 -20.05 -6.15
N SER A 460 13.37 -20.20 -6.50
CA SER A 460 12.35 -20.52 -5.51
C SER A 460 11.30 -21.49 -6.04
N LEU A 461 10.79 -22.31 -5.13
CA LEU A 461 9.74 -23.27 -5.36
C LEU A 461 8.49 -22.89 -4.58
N GLY A 462 7.35 -22.81 -5.26
CA GLY A 462 6.06 -22.46 -4.66
C GLY A 462 5.57 -21.07 -5.03
N GLN A 463 4.47 -20.69 -4.43
CA GLN A 463 3.78 -19.41 -4.63
C GLN A 463 3.02 -18.98 -3.39
N LEU A 464 2.46 -17.75 -3.38
CA LEU A 464 1.71 -17.18 -2.25
C LEU A 464 0.35 -16.63 -2.69
N LYS A 465 -0.38 -17.34 -3.54
CA LYS A 465 -1.69 -16.89 -4.07
C LYS A 465 -2.83 -17.20 -3.12
N ASN A 466 -2.87 -18.43 -2.60
CA ASN A 466 -3.98 -18.94 -1.82
C ASN A 466 -3.58 -19.20 -0.37
N ARG A 467 -4.59 -19.37 0.50
CA ARG A 467 -4.36 -19.80 1.87
C ARG A 467 -3.56 -21.10 1.90
N ASN A 468 -2.61 -21.19 2.83
CA ASN A 468 -1.69 -22.30 3.04
C ASN A 468 -0.72 -22.55 1.86
N ASP A 469 -0.59 -21.62 0.92
CA ASP A 469 0.51 -21.65 -0.03
C ASP A 469 1.81 -21.37 0.69
N VAL A 470 2.86 -22.05 0.26
CA VAL A 470 4.23 -21.87 0.74
C VAL A 470 5.17 -21.65 -0.42
N GLN A 471 6.21 -20.89 -0.16
CA GLN A 471 7.31 -20.68 -1.09
C GLN A 471 8.63 -20.78 -0.32
N PHE A 472 9.59 -21.50 -0.87
CA PHE A 472 10.95 -21.59 -0.37
C PHE A 472 11.92 -21.16 -1.44
N GLY A 473 12.93 -20.40 -1.07
CA GLY A 473 13.88 -19.92 -2.05
C GLY A 473 15.28 -19.74 -1.48
N TYR A 474 16.20 -19.62 -2.41
CA TYR A 474 17.61 -19.32 -2.19
C TYR A 474 18.06 -18.32 -3.23
N ALA A 475 18.74 -17.26 -2.77
CA ALA A 475 19.39 -16.31 -3.64
C ALA A 475 20.89 -16.21 -3.33
N PHE A 476 21.67 -16.08 -4.37
CA PHE A 476 23.08 -15.72 -4.37
C PHE A 476 23.23 -14.34 -4.96
N GLU A 477 24.04 -13.50 -4.33
CA GLU A 477 24.32 -12.15 -4.79
C GLU A 477 25.80 -11.82 -4.58
N ARG A 478 26.39 -11.24 -5.60
CA ARG A 478 27.74 -10.70 -5.59
C ARG A 478 27.70 -9.33 -6.22
N GLU A 479 28.09 -8.34 -5.48
CA GLU A 479 28.05 -6.96 -5.91
C GLU A 479 29.38 -6.28 -5.63
N GLU A 480 29.96 -5.66 -6.63
CA GLU A 480 31.20 -4.92 -6.54
C GLU A 480 30.96 -3.50 -6.01
N GLN A 481 32.03 -2.82 -5.60
CA GLN A 481 31.96 -1.57 -4.84
C GLN A 481 31.18 -0.46 -5.54
N ASP A 482 31.43 -0.26 -6.84
CA ASP A 482 30.88 0.83 -7.64
C ASP A 482 29.90 0.30 -8.72
N ALA A 483 29.33 -0.89 -8.50
CA ALA A 483 28.29 -1.43 -9.36
C ALA A 483 27.08 -0.49 -9.40
N ILE A 484 26.62 -0.07 -8.23
CA ILE A 484 25.50 0.88 -8.07
C ILE A 484 25.87 1.98 -7.08
N ILE A 485 25.00 2.99 -6.98
CA ILE A 485 25.08 4.00 -5.91
C ILE A 485 24.60 3.36 -4.61
N SER A 486 25.51 3.24 -3.66
CA SER A 486 25.31 2.54 -2.39
C SER A 486 24.12 3.09 -1.57
N SER A 487 23.79 4.37 -1.70
CA SER A 487 22.66 4.99 -0.99
C SER A 487 21.28 4.43 -1.39
N PHE A 488 21.17 3.71 -2.50
CA PHE A 488 19.93 3.12 -2.98
C PHE A 488 19.91 1.59 -2.89
N ALA A 489 20.97 0.99 -2.36
CA ALA A 489 21.09 -0.45 -2.21
C ALA A 489 20.09 -1.04 -1.21
N GLU A 490 19.86 -2.34 -1.31
CA GLU A 490 18.98 -3.11 -0.41
C GLU A 490 19.43 -2.99 1.06
N SER A 491 18.55 -2.51 1.90
CA SER A 491 18.80 -2.20 3.31
C SER A 491 18.98 -3.41 4.22
N GLU A 492 18.61 -4.58 3.75
CA GLU A 492 18.66 -5.81 4.54
C GLU A 492 19.99 -6.59 4.32
N GLN A 493 20.79 -6.18 3.35
CA GLN A 493 22.07 -6.80 2.98
C GLN A 493 23.15 -6.61 4.04
N ARG A 494 24.29 -7.32 3.85
CA ARG A 494 25.49 -7.21 4.68
C ARG A 494 26.05 -5.79 4.71
N ALA A 495 26.11 -5.16 3.56
CA ALA A 495 26.50 -3.77 3.33
C ALA A 495 25.86 -3.31 2.01
N PRO A 496 25.83 -2.01 1.72
CA PRO A 496 25.19 -1.51 0.51
C PRO A 496 25.76 -2.07 -0.80
N THR A 497 27.07 -2.10 -0.93
CA THR A 497 27.81 -2.70 -2.05
C THR A 497 29.09 -3.37 -1.55
N ASN A 498 29.93 -3.89 -2.44
CA ASN A 498 31.15 -4.63 -2.10
C ASN A 498 30.84 -5.87 -1.24
N ILE A 499 29.85 -6.64 -1.66
CA ILE A 499 29.33 -7.79 -0.92
C ILE A 499 29.37 -9.10 -1.72
N LEU A 500 29.43 -10.18 -0.95
CA LEU A 500 29.14 -11.54 -1.38
C LEU A 500 28.16 -12.13 -0.38
N GLN A 501 26.98 -12.55 -0.86
CA GLN A 501 25.90 -12.88 0.07
C GLN A 501 25.01 -14.01 -0.45
N HIS A 502 24.43 -14.72 0.50
CA HIS A 502 23.43 -15.75 0.31
C HIS A 502 22.17 -15.38 1.10
N ARG A 503 21.00 -15.59 0.53
CA ARG A 503 19.72 -15.44 1.18
C ARG A 503 18.94 -16.73 1.08
N ILE A 504 18.52 -17.28 2.20
CA ILE A 504 17.61 -18.42 2.29
C ILE A 504 16.30 -17.89 2.86
N TYR A 505 15.18 -18.19 2.23
CA TYR A 505 13.90 -17.69 2.69
C TYR A 505 12.78 -18.71 2.55
N GLY A 506 11.82 -18.60 3.46
CA GLY A 506 10.56 -19.34 3.44
C GLY A 506 9.41 -18.42 3.73
N GLN A 507 8.32 -18.57 3.00
CA GLN A 507 7.13 -17.75 3.14
C GLN A 507 5.90 -18.65 3.22
N TRP A 508 4.95 -18.32 4.08
CA TRP A 508 3.72 -19.06 4.29
C TRP A 508 2.53 -18.13 4.31
N LYS A 509 1.58 -18.34 3.41
CA LYS A 509 0.31 -17.62 3.33
C LYS A 509 -0.68 -18.23 4.33
N LEU A 510 -0.67 -17.76 5.57
CA LEU A 510 -1.53 -18.26 6.66
C LEU A 510 -3.03 -18.05 6.38
N ARG A 511 -3.36 -16.87 5.84
CA ARG A 511 -4.71 -16.43 5.45
C ARG A 511 -4.62 -15.54 4.22
N PRO A 512 -5.73 -15.21 3.53
CA PRO A 512 -5.71 -14.30 2.38
C PRO A 512 -4.94 -13.00 2.65
N ASN A 513 -5.06 -12.47 3.87
CA ASN A 513 -4.47 -11.19 4.28
C ASN A 513 -3.25 -11.35 5.22
N THR A 514 -2.82 -12.57 5.54
CA THR A 514 -1.77 -12.79 6.53
C THR A 514 -0.70 -13.72 5.99
N ALA A 515 0.56 -13.31 6.09
CA ALA A 515 1.72 -14.12 5.75
C ALA A 515 2.73 -14.15 6.90
N ALA A 516 3.41 -15.27 7.05
CA ALA A 516 4.59 -15.41 7.88
C ALA A 516 5.79 -15.65 6.98
N ASN A 517 6.87 -14.92 7.21
CA ASN A 517 8.11 -15.05 6.44
C ASN A 517 9.28 -15.34 7.37
N PHE A 518 10.16 -16.18 6.91
CA PHE A 518 11.49 -16.39 7.46
C PHE A 518 12.52 -16.01 6.42
N THR A 519 13.54 -15.26 6.82
CA THR A 519 14.68 -14.93 5.94
C THR A 519 15.97 -15.05 6.72
N MET A 520 16.94 -15.74 6.15
CA MET A 520 18.30 -15.84 6.65
C MET A 520 19.25 -15.27 5.60
N TRP A 521 19.97 -14.25 5.97
CA TRP A 521 21.05 -13.66 5.20
C TRP A 521 22.38 -14.15 5.74
N VAL A 522 23.28 -14.55 4.85
CA VAL A 522 24.64 -14.94 5.16
C VAL A 522 25.56 -14.19 4.22
N GLY A 523 26.22 -13.17 4.71
CA GLY A 523 26.99 -12.26 3.88
C GLY A 523 28.35 -11.92 4.46
N ARG A 524 29.22 -11.47 3.57
CA ARG A 524 30.53 -10.91 3.91
C ARG A 524 30.91 -9.83 2.92
N THR A 525 31.83 -8.97 3.31
CA THR A 525 32.46 -8.02 2.40
C THR A 525 33.24 -8.78 1.32
N LEU A 526 33.12 -8.35 0.09
CA LEU A 526 33.77 -8.97 -1.07
C LEU A 526 35.29 -8.67 -1.05
N ASN A 527 35.66 -7.39 -0.91
CA ASN A 527 37.01 -6.89 -0.88
C ASN A 527 37.26 -6.00 0.34
N SER A 528 37.88 -6.53 1.39
CA SER A 528 38.11 -5.81 2.65
C SER A 528 39.18 -4.73 2.58
N ASN A 529 39.96 -4.66 1.50
CA ASN A 529 41.00 -3.67 1.30
C ASN A 529 40.56 -2.43 0.52
N LEU A 530 39.31 -2.38 0.08
CA LEU A 530 38.77 -1.21 -0.62
C LEU A 530 38.40 -0.09 0.34
N GLU A 531 38.50 1.15 -0.15
CA GLU A 531 38.03 2.33 0.57
C GLU A 531 36.55 2.14 0.95
N HIS A 532 36.16 2.62 2.11
CA HIS A 532 34.81 2.48 2.64
C HIS A 532 34.26 1.04 2.77
N ALA A 533 35.15 0.03 2.70
CA ALA A 533 34.72 -1.35 2.95
C ALA A 533 34.19 -1.49 4.39
N ILE A 534 32.93 -1.91 4.52
CA ILE A 534 32.33 -2.19 5.82
C ILE A 534 32.76 -3.59 6.24
N VAL A 535 33.68 -3.69 7.22
CA VAL A 535 34.22 -4.96 7.67
C VAL A 535 33.98 -5.19 9.16
N ALA A 536 33.90 -6.46 9.56
CA ALA A 536 33.85 -6.84 10.96
C ALA A 536 35.06 -6.32 11.75
N PRO A 537 34.89 -5.83 12.98
CA PRO A 537 36.01 -5.41 13.83
C PRO A 537 37.10 -6.49 13.91
N GLY A 538 38.36 -6.07 13.75
CA GLY A 538 39.50 -6.98 13.72
C GLY A 538 39.79 -7.63 12.37
N THR A 539 39.00 -7.38 11.34
CA THR A 539 39.35 -7.78 9.97
C THR A 539 40.50 -6.93 9.46
N VAL A 540 41.57 -7.58 9.11
CA VAL A 540 42.73 -6.91 8.50
C VAL A 540 42.44 -6.62 7.03
N PRO A 541 42.67 -5.40 6.51
CA PRO A 541 42.51 -5.08 5.10
C PRO A 541 43.26 -6.10 4.20
N GLY A 542 42.53 -6.60 3.19
CA GLY A 542 43.02 -7.65 2.29
C GLY A 542 42.80 -9.08 2.74
N LEU A 543 42.36 -9.31 3.98
CA LEU A 543 41.91 -10.63 4.43
C LEU A 543 40.40 -10.81 4.25
N ILE A 544 40.01 -12.06 4.13
CA ILE A 544 38.61 -12.44 3.97
C ILE A 544 37.89 -12.23 5.30
N GLU A 545 36.79 -11.45 5.28
CA GLU A 545 35.91 -11.28 6.42
C GLU A 545 35.18 -12.59 6.75
N PRO A 546 34.93 -12.89 8.04
CA PRO A 546 34.09 -14.01 8.42
C PRO A 546 32.62 -13.78 7.95
N TRP A 547 31.91 -14.88 7.69
CA TRP A 547 30.50 -14.82 7.33
C TRP A 547 29.65 -14.29 8.49
N LEU A 548 28.94 -13.20 8.25
CA LEU A 548 27.94 -12.66 9.16
C LEU A 548 26.57 -13.20 8.81
N LYS A 549 25.70 -13.35 9.82
CA LYS A 549 24.38 -13.93 9.67
C LYS A 549 23.33 -12.95 10.19
N ARG A 550 22.22 -12.87 9.50
CA ARG A 550 21.05 -12.13 9.94
C ARG A 550 19.83 -12.99 9.74
N LEU A 551 19.03 -13.15 10.80
CA LEU A 551 17.79 -13.91 10.81
C LEU A 551 16.62 -12.95 10.99
N GLN A 552 15.58 -13.15 10.20
CA GLN A 552 14.37 -12.33 10.24
C GLN A 552 13.14 -13.22 10.25
N PHE A 553 12.22 -12.92 11.17
CA PHE A 553 10.89 -13.51 11.23
C PHE A 553 9.84 -12.42 11.12
N ASP A 554 9.04 -12.49 10.09
CA ASP A 554 7.99 -11.50 9.84
C ASP A 554 6.61 -12.11 10.03
N LEU A 555 5.73 -11.37 10.67
CA LEU A 555 4.29 -11.55 10.56
C LEU A 555 3.72 -10.31 9.86
N ILE A 556 3.07 -10.53 8.72
CA ILE A 556 2.55 -9.47 7.86
C ILE A 556 1.04 -9.63 7.73
N TYR A 557 0.30 -8.56 8.04
CA TYR A 557 -1.11 -8.43 7.76
C TYR A 557 -1.31 -7.34 6.69
N SER A 558 -1.94 -7.69 5.57
CA SER A 558 -2.26 -6.76 4.47
C SER A 558 -3.77 -6.54 4.39
N PHE A 559 -4.22 -5.34 4.08
CA PHE A 559 -5.63 -4.97 3.99
C PHE A 559 -5.91 -4.06 2.80
#